data_2445406a7ba764ed230f7e9118ab6341
#
_entry.id   2445406a7ba764ed230f7e9118ab6341
#
_cell.length_a   1.000
_cell.length_b   1.000
_cell.length_c   1.000
_cell.angle_alpha   90.00
_cell.angle_beta   90.00
_cell.angle_gamma   90.00
#
_symmetry.space_group_name_H-M   'P 1'
#
loop_
_entity.id
_entity.type
_entity.pdbx_description
1 polymer ?
#
loop_
_entity_poly.entity_id
_entity_poly.type
_entity_poly.pdbx_seq_one_letter_code
_entity_poly.pdbx_strand_id
1 'polypeptide(L)'
;VIEDKSWDNVANGVGDFVEQQYEQLDFTFKVESKRSDKHYPMTSPEVCVETGAYLLDRFPELKVDVHKPEVRIWVEIREKAYVYSKVIKGAGGMPLGTNGSAMLLLSGGIDSPVAGYMIAKRGVFIDAVYFHAPPYTSERAKQKVVDLAELVSKYTGPIRLHVVNITDIQMYIYETCPHEELTILMRRYMMRIAQT
;
A
#
# COMPACT_ATOMS: atom_id res chain seq x y z
N VAL A 1 -16.65 5.81 17.66
CA VAL A 1 -15.73 6.64 18.45
C VAL A 1 -16.44 7.07 19.70
N ILE A 2 -15.79 6.95 20.86
CA ILE A 2 -16.31 7.27 22.17
C ILE A 2 -15.50 8.45 22.72
N GLU A 3 -16.17 9.59 22.92
CA GLU A 3 -15.51 10.84 23.30
C GLU A 3 -15.00 10.82 24.74
N ASP A 4 -15.87 10.39 25.68
CA ASP A 4 -15.49 10.20 27.07
C ASP A 4 -15.05 8.74 27.28
N LYS A 5 -13.77 8.57 27.61
CA LYS A 5 -13.13 7.26 27.81
C LYS A 5 -13.26 6.72 29.25
N SER A 6 -14.22 7.20 30.05
CA SER A 6 -14.58 6.51 31.29
C SER A 6 -14.97 5.05 30.99
N TRP A 7 -14.71 4.15 31.93
CA TRP A 7 -14.91 2.72 31.66
C TRP A 7 -16.37 2.41 31.28
N ASP A 8 -17.33 3.01 31.94
CA ASP A 8 -18.76 2.78 31.67
C ASP A 8 -19.12 3.20 30.23
N ASN A 9 -18.59 4.32 29.77
CA ASN A 9 -18.82 4.78 28.41
C ASN A 9 -18.11 3.90 27.37
N VAL A 10 -16.93 3.40 27.68
CA VAL A 10 -16.21 2.45 26.80
C VAL A 10 -16.98 1.15 26.70
N ALA A 11 -17.39 0.56 27.84
CA ALA A 11 -18.14 -0.68 27.87
C ALA A 11 -19.48 -0.58 27.12
N ASN A 12 -20.27 0.46 27.39
CA ASN A 12 -21.51 0.72 26.68
C ASN A 12 -21.28 0.94 25.18
N GLY A 13 -20.28 1.74 24.80
CA GLY A 13 -19.96 2.00 23.40
C GLY A 13 -19.48 0.76 22.64
N VAL A 14 -18.83 -0.19 23.32
CA VAL A 14 -18.50 -1.50 22.72
C VAL A 14 -19.75 -2.34 22.52
N GLY A 15 -20.65 -2.39 23.51
CA GLY A 15 -21.93 -3.10 23.42
C GLY A 15 -22.78 -2.55 22.27
N ASP A 16 -22.94 -1.24 22.21
CA ASP A 16 -23.70 -0.57 21.14
C ASP A 16 -23.09 -0.83 19.74
N PHE A 17 -21.76 -0.83 19.65
CA PHE A 17 -21.06 -1.18 18.42
C PHE A 17 -21.39 -2.62 17.97
N VAL A 18 -21.36 -3.60 18.88
CA VAL A 18 -21.66 -5.01 18.57
C VAL A 18 -23.10 -5.14 18.12
N GLU A 19 -24.04 -4.54 18.83
CA GLU A 19 -25.47 -4.59 18.51
C GLU A 19 -25.80 -3.94 17.14
N GLN A 20 -25.13 -2.83 16.80
CA GLN A 20 -25.33 -2.15 15.52
C GLN A 20 -24.65 -2.82 14.34
N GLN A 21 -23.53 -3.49 14.60
CA GLN A 21 -22.70 -4.06 13.53
C GLN A 21 -23.12 -5.47 13.13
N TYR A 22 -23.73 -6.23 14.04
CA TYR A 22 -24.06 -7.64 13.83
C TYR A 22 -25.54 -7.91 14.11
N GLU A 23 -26.23 -8.45 13.11
CA GLU A 23 -27.65 -8.83 13.20
C GLU A 23 -27.84 -10.13 14.00
N GLN A 24 -26.84 -11.03 13.98
CA GLN A 24 -26.83 -12.29 14.72
C GLN A 24 -25.68 -12.26 15.72
N LEU A 25 -25.96 -12.64 16.97
CA LEU A 25 -25.01 -12.54 18.08
C LEU A 25 -24.57 -13.93 18.61
N ASP A 26 -24.56 -14.95 17.75
CA ASP A 26 -24.18 -16.34 18.08
C ASP A 26 -22.78 -16.72 17.59
N PHE A 27 -21.88 -15.75 17.47
CA PHE A 27 -20.52 -15.94 16.99
C PHE A 27 -19.48 -16.03 18.12
N THR A 28 -18.30 -16.57 17.76
CA THR A 28 -17.14 -16.56 18.65
C THR A 28 -16.32 -15.28 18.48
N PHE A 29 -15.91 -14.69 19.61
CA PHE A 29 -15.15 -13.44 19.57
C PHE A 29 -13.92 -13.42 20.45
N LYS A 30 -13.03 -12.47 20.16
CA LYS A 30 -11.88 -12.08 20.98
C LYS A 30 -11.79 -10.56 21.04
N VAL A 31 -11.54 -10.04 22.24
CA VAL A 31 -11.20 -8.63 22.41
C VAL A 31 -9.68 -8.44 22.34
N GLU A 32 -9.27 -7.48 21.55
CA GLU A 32 -7.89 -6.99 21.49
C GLU A 32 -7.86 -5.53 21.93
N SER A 33 -6.94 -5.14 22.80
CA SER A 33 -6.86 -3.76 23.25
C SER A 33 -5.46 -3.19 23.04
N LYS A 34 -5.42 -1.92 22.66
CA LYS A 34 -4.21 -1.13 22.58
C LYS A 34 -4.39 0.20 23.32
N ARG A 35 -3.48 0.51 24.23
CA ARG A 35 -3.50 1.71 25.03
C ARG A 35 -2.30 2.59 24.70
N SER A 36 -2.55 3.76 24.13
CA SER A 36 -1.52 4.80 23.93
C SER A 36 -1.46 5.76 25.12
N ASP A 37 -2.61 6.02 25.76
CA ASP A 37 -2.65 6.78 27.00
C ASP A 37 -2.22 5.92 28.20
N LYS A 38 -1.03 6.22 28.73
CA LYS A 38 -0.44 5.50 29.86
C LYS A 38 -1.09 5.84 31.22
N HIS A 39 -1.85 6.93 31.28
CA HIS A 39 -2.54 7.37 32.51
C HIS A 39 -3.94 6.76 32.64
N TYR A 40 -4.42 6.05 31.62
CA TYR A 40 -5.71 5.35 31.72
C TYR A 40 -5.66 4.31 32.85
N PRO A 41 -6.71 4.23 33.70
CA PRO A 41 -6.67 3.41 34.92
C PRO A 41 -6.41 1.92 34.70
N MET A 42 -6.83 1.40 33.53
CA MET A 42 -6.74 -0.03 33.21
C MET A 42 -5.60 -0.27 32.22
N THR A 43 -4.92 -1.40 32.35
CA THR A 43 -3.97 -1.91 31.37
C THR A 43 -4.69 -2.52 30.15
N SER A 44 -4.00 -2.69 29.02
CA SER A 44 -4.61 -3.32 27.83
C SER A 44 -5.16 -4.74 28.10
N PRO A 45 -4.47 -5.62 28.84
CA PRO A 45 -5.06 -6.90 29.24
C PRO A 45 -6.33 -6.77 30.07
N GLU A 46 -6.35 -5.86 31.04
CA GLU A 46 -7.55 -5.62 31.86
C GLU A 46 -8.72 -5.12 31.00
N VAL A 47 -8.48 -4.18 30.07
CA VAL A 47 -9.53 -3.75 29.12
C VAL A 47 -10.06 -4.92 28.30
N CYS A 48 -9.18 -5.86 27.86
CA CYS A 48 -9.64 -7.04 27.12
C CYS A 48 -10.55 -7.94 27.98
N VAL A 49 -10.16 -8.20 29.23
CA VAL A 49 -10.91 -9.08 30.15
C VAL A 49 -12.25 -8.46 30.50
N GLU A 50 -12.27 -7.22 30.97
CA GLU A 50 -13.47 -6.53 31.39
C GLU A 50 -14.44 -6.29 30.22
N THR A 51 -13.92 -5.93 29.01
CA THR A 51 -14.76 -5.83 27.82
C THR A 51 -15.35 -7.17 27.42
N GLY A 52 -14.57 -8.25 27.53
CA GLY A 52 -15.05 -9.61 27.26
C GLY A 52 -16.17 -10.03 28.24
N ALA A 53 -15.97 -9.78 29.53
CA ALA A 53 -16.95 -10.07 30.57
C ALA A 53 -18.26 -9.27 30.37
N TYR A 54 -18.14 -7.97 30.10
CA TYR A 54 -19.27 -7.10 29.80
C TYR A 54 -20.10 -7.56 28.59
N LEU A 55 -19.40 -7.98 27.49
CA LEU A 55 -20.08 -8.47 26.29
C LEU A 55 -20.81 -9.80 26.54
N LEU A 56 -20.26 -10.71 27.34
CA LEU A 56 -20.91 -11.97 27.70
C LEU A 56 -22.11 -11.76 28.62
N ASP A 57 -22.06 -10.75 29.48
CA ASP A 57 -23.20 -10.38 30.35
C ASP A 57 -24.33 -9.75 29.53
N ARG A 58 -24.00 -8.83 28.63
CA ARG A 58 -24.98 -8.14 27.77
C ARG A 58 -25.56 -9.03 26.66
N PHE A 59 -24.78 -9.97 26.15
CA PHE A 59 -25.13 -10.85 25.03
C PHE A 59 -24.76 -12.30 25.35
N PRO A 60 -25.64 -13.05 26.02
CA PRO A 60 -25.34 -14.42 26.47
C PRO A 60 -25.11 -15.45 25.35
N GLU A 61 -25.51 -15.14 24.13
CA GLU A 61 -25.29 -15.97 22.95
C GLU A 61 -23.85 -15.97 22.47
N LEU A 62 -23.09 -14.92 22.77
CA LEU A 62 -21.69 -14.78 22.40
C LEU A 62 -20.80 -15.80 23.10
N LYS A 63 -19.74 -16.24 22.45
CA LYS A 63 -18.75 -17.16 23.03
C LYS A 63 -17.33 -16.61 22.81
N VAL A 64 -16.47 -16.76 23.82
CA VAL A 64 -15.07 -16.34 23.70
C VAL A 64 -14.25 -17.46 23.07
N ASP A 65 -13.50 -17.14 22.02
CA ASP A 65 -12.43 -17.98 21.47
C ASP A 65 -11.18 -17.14 21.23
N VAL A 66 -10.15 -17.37 22.07
CA VAL A 66 -8.88 -16.61 22.00
C VAL A 66 -7.95 -17.11 20.90
N HIS A 67 -8.18 -18.29 20.34
CA HIS A 67 -7.31 -18.91 19.34
C HIS A 67 -7.79 -18.69 17.91
N LYS A 68 -9.08 -18.96 17.64
CA LYS A 68 -9.69 -18.87 16.30
C LYS A 68 -11.04 -18.16 16.34
N PRO A 69 -11.11 -16.90 16.82
CA PRO A 69 -12.35 -16.17 16.87
C PRO A 69 -12.86 -15.84 15.46
N GLU A 70 -14.17 -15.91 15.27
CA GLU A 70 -14.85 -15.44 14.06
C GLU A 70 -14.77 -13.93 13.95
N VAL A 71 -14.90 -13.24 15.10
CA VAL A 71 -14.84 -11.79 15.18
C VAL A 71 -13.76 -11.33 16.16
N ARG A 72 -12.95 -10.36 15.75
CA ARG A 72 -12.01 -9.64 16.63
C ARG A 72 -12.53 -8.24 16.88
N ILE A 73 -12.78 -7.92 18.13
CA ILE A 73 -13.22 -6.60 18.56
C ILE A 73 -12.01 -5.85 19.11
N TRP A 74 -11.68 -4.75 18.49
CA TRP A 74 -10.56 -3.90 18.89
C TRP A 74 -11.05 -2.73 19.71
N VAL A 75 -10.39 -2.48 20.84
CA VAL A 75 -10.62 -1.33 21.71
C VAL A 75 -9.30 -0.56 21.84
N GLU A 76 -9.20 0.58 21.19
CA GLU A 76 -8.02 1.45 21.29
C GLU A 76 -8.31 2.65 22.20
N ILE A 77 -7.52 2.79 23.27
CA ILE A 77 -7.58 3.94 24.18
C ILE A 77 -6.46 4.92 23.82
N ARG A 78 -6.85 6.07 23.30
CA ARG A 78 -5.99 7.22 22.94
C ARG A 78 -6.50 8.47 23.67
N GLU A 79 -6.55 9.62 22.97
CA GLU A 79 -7.27 10.84 23.45
C GLU A 79 -8.75 10.51 23.66
N LYS A 80 -9.32 9.68 22.79
CA LYS A 80 -10.66 9.11 22.83
C LYS A 80 -10.56 7.58 22.80
N ALA A 81 -11.68 6.89 22.97
CA ALA A 81 -11.72 5.44 22.73
C ALA A 81 -12.29 5.13 21.33
N TYR A 82 -11.68 4.16 20.67
CA TYR A 82 -12.06 3.69 19.34
C TYR A 82 -12.40 2.22 19.39
N VAL A 83 -13.56 1.86 18.85
CA VAL A 83 -14.04 0.49 18.76
C VAL A 83 -14.21 0.13 17.29
N TYR A 84 -13.68 -1.01 16.89
CA TYR A 84 -13.80 -1.53 15.53
C TYR A 84 -13.54 -3.04 15.47
N SER A 85 -14.05 -3.71 14.44
CA SER A 85 -13.85 -5.15 14.22
C SER A 85 -13.15 -5.48 12.90
N LYS A 86 -13.02 -4.49 12.01
CA LYS A 86 -12.42 -4.70 10.69
C LYS A 86 -11.19 -3.80 10.51
N VAL A 87 -10.07 -4.43 10.18
CA VAL A 87 -8.83 -3.74 9.83
C VAL A 87 -8.58 -3.93 8.34
N ILE A 88 -8.65 -2.84 7.60
CA ILE A 88 -8.34 -2.83 6.16
C ILE A 88 -6.87 -2.42 6.01
N LYS A 89 -6.06 -3.34 5.51
CA LYS A 89 -4.65 -3.03 5.22
C LYS A 89 -4.57 -2.12 4.00
N GLY A 90 -3.95 -0.97 4.17
CA GLY A 90 -3.59 -0.09 3.06
C GLY A 90 -2.43 -0.65 2.24
N ALA A 91 -2.07 0.04 1.15
CA ALA A 91 -0.95 -0.33 0.28
C ALA A 91 0.39 -0.40 1.03
N GLY A 92 0.51 0.31 2.14
CA GLY A 92 1.75 0.46 2.90
C GLY A 92 2.81 1.20 2.09
N GLY A 93 4.01 1.33 2.64
CA GLY A 93 5.11 2.04 2.03
C GLY A 93 5.41 3.36 2.74
N MET A 94 6.28 4.17 2.14
CA MET A 94 6.65 5.49 2.62
C MET A 94 5.92 6.57 1.81
N PRO A 95 5.68 7.76 2.37
CA PRO A 95 5.12 8.86 1.61
C PRO A 95 5.99 9.20 0.39
N LEU A 96 5.34 9.42 -0.74
CA LEU A 96 6.03 9.68 -2.01
C LEU A 96 6.91 10.93 -1.92
N GLY A 97 8.13 10.84 -2.47
CA GLY A 97 9.11 11.93 -2.47
C GLY A 97 9.96 12.05 -1.20
N THR A 98 9.73 11.25 -0.16
CA THR A 98 10.55 11.28 1.07
C THR A 98 11.98 10.78 0.86
N ASN A 99 12.21 9.96 -0.15
CA ASN A 99 13.52 9.36 -0.49
C ASN A 99 14.04 9.81 -1.87
N GLY A 100 13.76 11.08 -2.23
CA GLY A 100 14.25 11.66 -3.47
C GLY A 100 13.49 11.19 -4.71
N SER A 101 14.15 11.21 -5.87
CA SER A 101 13.56 10.89 -7.19
C SER A 101 14.43 9.91 -7.96
N ALA A 102 13.81 9.18 -8.89
CA ALA A 102 14.49 8.27 -9.80
C ALA A 102 13.89 8.31 -11.20
N MET A 103 14.72 8.07 -12.21
CA MET A 103 14.30 7.88 -13.59
C MET A 103 14.07 6.39 -13.84
N LEU A 104 12.83 6.02 -14.15
CA LEU A 104 12.45 4.66 -14.54
C LEU A 104 12.63 4.47 -16.04
N LEU A 105 13.46 3.51 -16.45
CA LEU A 105 13.51 3.08 -17.84
C LEU A 105 12.30 2.17 -18.11
N LEU A 106 11.21 2.77 -18.56
CA LEU A 106 9.94 2.08 -18.74
C LEU A 106 9.88 1.40 -20.10
N SER A 107 9.56 0.13 -20.13
CA SER A 107 9.39 -0.67 -21.34
C SER A 107 7.99 -1.28 -21.42
N GLY A 108 7.65 -1.87 -22.57
CA GLY A 108 6.40 -2.61 -22.74
C GLY A 108 6.36 -4.00 -22.04
N GLY A 109 7.40 -4.37 -21.30
CA GLY A 109 7.46 -5.59 -20.50
C GLY A 109 6.77 -5.46 -19.15
N ILE A 110 6.70 -6.57 -18.40
CA ILE A 110 6.05 -6.62 -17.08
C ILE A 110 6.97 -6.16 -15.94
N ASP A 111 8.29 -6.27 -16.11
CA ASP A 111 9.25 -6.03 -15.02
C ASP A 111 9.42 -4.55 -14.67
N SER A 112 9.51 -3.69 -15.69
CA SER A 112 9.78 -2.26 -15.47
C SER A 112 8.64 -1.54 -14.73
N PRO A 113 7.34 -1.76 -15.02
CA PRO A 113 6.26 -1.18 -14.22
C PRO A 113 6.27 -1.66 -12.76
N VAL A 114 6.56 -2.95 -12.55
CA VAL A 114 6.65 -3.53 -11.20
C VAL A 114 7.83 -2.93 -10.43
N ALA A 115 8.99 -2.77 -11.07
CA ALA A 115 10.15 -2.12 -10.48
C ALA A 115 9.83 -0.67 -10.07
N GLY A 116 9.16 0.09 -10.96
CA GLY A 116 8.67 1.44 -10.66
C GLY A 116 7.77 1.49 -9.44
N TYR A 117 6.77 0.63 -9.36
CA TYR A 117 5.90 0.50 -8.19
C TYR A 117 6.67 0.19 -6.91
N MET A 118 7.59 -0.78 -6.96
CA MET A 118 8.36 -1.21 -5.78
C MET A 118 9.28 -0.09 -5.25
N ILE A 119 9.88 0.69 -6.13
CA ILE A 119 10.75 1.81 -5.76
C ILE A 119 9.92 2.99 -5.23
N ALA A 120 8.82 3.34 -5.91
CA ALA A 120 7.92 4.40 -5.45
C ALA A 120 7.35 4.09 -4.06
N LYS A 121 7.00 2.83 -3.78
CA LYS A 121 6.54 2.39 -2.46
C LYS A 121 7.55 2.63 -1.34
N ARG A 122 8.82 2.85 -1.66
CA ARG A 122 9.88 3.25 -0.73
C ARG A 122 10.06 4.76 -0.59
N GLY A 123 9.08 5.53 -1.09
CA GLY A 123 9.06 6.98 -0.97
C GLY A 123 9.85 7.70 -2.06
N VAL A 124 10.22 7.04 -3.15
CA VAL A 124 10.95 7.64 -4.27
C VAL A 124 9.95 8.17 -5.28
N PHE A 125 10.10 9.43 -5.68
CA PHE A 125 9.34 10.02 -6.78
C PHE A 125 9.86 9.47 -8.12
N ILE A 126 8.95 9.06 -9.03
CA ILE A 126 9.31 8.42 -10.30
C ILE A 126 8.96 9.34 -11.47
N ASP A 127 9.97 9.67 -12.28
CA ASP A 127 9.82 10.06 -13.68
C ASP A 127 10.19 8.86 -14.56
N ALA A 128 9.71 8.79 -15.80
CA ALA A 128 9.96 7.66 -16.66
C ALA A 128 10.52 8.08 -18.03
N VAL A 129 11.39 7.25 -18.61
CA VAL A 129 11.85 7.39 -19.97
C VAL A 129 11.56 6.12 -20.77
N TYR A 130 10.99 6.31 -21.96
CA TYR A 130 10.80 5.27 -22.96
C TYR A 130 11.65 5.55 -24.20
N PHE A 131 12.41 4.55 -24.61
CA PHE A 131 13.24 4.62 -25.79
C PHE A 131 12.51 4.05 -27.00
N HIS A 132 12.19 4.92 -27.94
CA HIS A 132 11.45 4.60 -29.15
C HIS A 132 12.41 4.61 -30.38
N ALA A 133 12.30 3.61 -31.22
CA ALA A 133 13.17 3.49 -32.41
C ALA A 133 12.32 3.22 -33.68
N PRO A 134 11.57 4.22 -34.19
CA PRO A 134 10.84 4.05 -35.45
C PRO A 134 11.81 3.90 -36.63
N PRO A 135 11.52 3.09 -37.68
CA PRO A 135 10.32 2.28 -37.85
C PRO A 135 10.37 0.90 -37.12
N TYR A 136 11.46 0.58 -36.42
CA TYR A 136 11.69 -0.74 -35.79
C TYR A 136 10.77 -0.99 -34.56
N THR A 137 10.30 0.07 -33.92
CA THR A 137 9.28 -0.01 -32.89
C THR A 137 7.98 0.63 -33.35
N SER A 138 6.85 -0.07 -33.17
CA SER A 138 5.55 0.40 -33.65
C SER A 138 4.94 1.44 -32.70
N GLU A 139 4.04 2.28 -33.22
CA GLU A 139 3.23 3.20 -32.41
C GLU A 139 2.38 2.44 -31.37
N ARG A 140 1.94 1.21 -31.68
CA ARG A 140 1.23 0.36 -30.71
C ARG A 140 2.10 -0.01 -29.52
N ALA A 141 3.41 -0.24 -29.75
CA ALA A 141 4.35 -0.51 -28.66
C ALA A 141 4.53 0.73 -27.76
N LYS A 142 4.59 1.93 -28.37
CA LYS A 142 4.64 3.20 -27.63
C LYS A 142 3.36 3.43 -26.83
N GLN A 143 2.18 3.23 -27.44
CA GLN A 143 0.89 3.37 -26.73
C GLN A 143 0.82 2.44 -25.54
N LYS A 144 1.25 1.19 -25.68
CA LYS A 144 1.31 0.24 -24.54
C LYS A 144 2.14 0.78 -23.37
N VAL A 145 3.24 1.47 -23.64
CA VAL A 145 4.09 2.06 -22.58
C VAL A 145 3.36 3.25 -21.92
N VAL A 146 2.64 4.05 -22.69
CA VAL A 146 1.78 5.12 -22.14
C VAL A 146 0.72 4.55 -21.21
N ASP A 147 0.02 3.49 -21.64
CA ASP A 147 -1.00 2.81 -20.84
C ASP A 147 -0.41 2.23 -19.54
N LEU A 148 0.79 1.65 -19.62
CA LEU A 148 1.51 1.14 -18.45
C LEU A 148 1.92 2.27 -17.48
N ALA A 149 2.39 3.41 -18.00
CA ALA A 149 2.71 4.57 -17.18
C ALA A 149 1.47 5.10 -16.46
N GLU A 150 0.32 5.16 -17.13
CA GLU A 150 -0.95 5.54 -16.52
C GLU A 150 -1.38 4.56 -15.41
N LEU A 151 -1.24 3.25 -15.64
CA LEU A 151 -1.56 2.26 -14.63
C LEU A 151 -0.65 2.38 -13.38
N VAL A 152 0.64 2.58 -13.58
CA VAL A 152 1.61 2.75 -12.49
C VAL A 152 1.34 4.04 -11.74
N SER A 153 0.99 5.13 -12.42
CA SER A 153 0.74 6.44 -11.81
C SER A 153 -0.39 6.43 -10.76
N LYS A 154 -1.34 5.50 -10.86
CA LYS A 154 -2.39 5.30 -9.84
C LYS A 154 -1.84 4.95 -8.46
N TYR A 155 -0.62 4.41 -8.41
CA TYR A 155 0.04 3.97 -7.17
C TYR A 155 1.26 4.82 -6.80
N THR A 156 1.87 5.48 -7.78
CA THR A 156 3.15 6.20 -7.64
C THR A 156 2.97 7.72 -7.71
N GLY A 157 1.74 8.20 -7.89
CA GLY A 157 1.48 9.60 -8.23
C GLY A 157 1.82 9.94 -9.68
N PRO A 158 1.74 11.20 -10.09
CA PRO A 158 1.97 11.64 -11.46
C PRO A 158 3.36 11.24 -11.96
N ILE A 159 3.44 10.68 -13.17
CA ILE A 159 4.69 10.30 -13.83
C ILE A 159 4.85 11.18 -15.08
N ARG A 160 5.98 11.86 -15.23
CA ARG A 160 6.39 12.46 -16.51
C ARG A 160 7.05 11.39 -17.36
N LEU A 161 6.42 11.06 -18.50
CA LEU A 161 6.95 10.10 -19.44
C LEU A 161 7.71 10.82 -20.55
N HIS A 162 9.04 10.67 -20.56
CA HIS A 162 9.91 11.14 -21.64
C HIS A 162 10.00 10.09 -22.73
N VAL A 163 9.67 10.46 -23.96
CA VAL A 163 9.81 9.58 -25.14
C VAL A 163 11.02 10.03 -25.94
N VAL A 164 12.05 9.21 -25.97
CA VAL A 164 13.32 9.51 -26.63
C VAL A 164 13.48 8.64 -27.87
N ASN A 165 13.66 9.29 -29.03
CA ASN A 165 13.98 8.57 -30.25
C ASN A 165 15.47 8.20 -30.25
N ILE A 166 15.77 6.91 -30.38
CA ILE A 166 17.15 6.39 -30.39
C ILE A 166 17.51 5.71 -31.69
N THR A 167 16.72 5.89 -32.76
CA THR A 167 16.93 5.22 -34.04
C THR A 167 18.33 5.50 -34.60
N ASP A 168 18.78 6.76 -34.63
CA ASP A 168 20.08 7.14 -35.19
C ASP A 168 21.24 6.52 -34.38
N ILE A 169 21.11 6.50 -33.06
CA ILE A 169 22.11 5.87 -32.16
C ILE A 169 22.15 4.35 -32.41
N GLN A 170 20.99 3.73 -32.56
CA GLN A 170 20.90 2.30 -32.83
C GLN A 170 21.55 1.93 -34.17
N MET A 171 21.24 2.71 -35.20
CA MET A 171 21.83 2.49 -36.55
C MET A 171 23.32 2.71 -36.55
N TYR A 172 23.80 3.78 -35.91
CA TYR A 172 25.22 4.05 -35.79
C TYR A 172 26.00 2.92 -35.13
N ILE A 173 25.47 2.40 -34.01
CA ILE A 173 26.10 1.26 -33.32
C ILE A 173 26.07 0.01 -34.20
N TYR A 174 24.92 -0.23 -34.87
CA TYR A 174 24.76 -1.39 -35.75
C TYR A 174 25.79 -1.39 -36.91
N GLU A 175 26.12 -0.22 -37.48
CA GLU A 175 27.04 -0.05 -38.61
C GLU A 175 28.50 -0.05 -38.16
N THR A 176 28.83 0.40 -36.95
CA THR A 176 30.21 0.68 -36.54
C THR A 176 30.76 -0.27 -35.47
N CYS A 177 29.92 -1.04 -34.83
CA CYS A 177 30.32 -1.92 -33.73
C CYS A 177 30.03 -3.39 -34.04
N PRO A 178 30.71 -4.34 -33.35
CA PRO A 178 30.39 -5.75 -33.46
C PRO A 178 28.94 -6.02 -33.04
N HIS A 179 28.20 -6.80 -33.83
CA HIS A 179 26.77 -7.10 -33.57
C HIS A 179 26.54 -7.75 -32.22
N GLU A 180 27.51 -8.52 -31.72
CA GLU A 180 27.44 -9.15 -30.42
C GLU A 180 27.36 -8.16 -29.24
N GLU A 181 27.92 -6.97 -29.41
CA GLU A 181 27.98 -5.89 -28.44
C GLU A 181 26.78 -4.92 -28.51
N LEU A 182 25.97 -4.98 -29.56
CA LEU A 182 24.88 -4.04 -29.83
C LEU A 182 23.99 -3.79 -28.61
N THR A 183 23.55 -4.85 -28.00
CA THR A 183 22.63 -4.73 -26.83
C THR A 183 23.28 -4.06 -25.63
N ILE A 184 24.55 -4.33 -25.37
CA ILE A 184 25.30 -3.75 -24.26
C ILE A 184 25.55 -2.28 -24.48
N LEU A 185 25.98 -1.92 -25.71
CA LEU A 185 26.24 -0.54 -26.10
C LEU A 185 24.96 0.30 -26.08
N MET A 186 23.86 -0.24 -26.62
CA MET A 186 22.55 0.42 -26.57
C MET A 186 22.13 0.71 -25.13
N ARG A 187 22.21 -0.26 -24.23
CA ARG A 187 21.88 -0.07 -22.81
C ARG A 187 22.76 0.99 -22.14
N ARG A 188 24.04 1.05 -22.49
CA ARG A 188 24.95 2.08 -21.98
C ARG A 188 24.52 3.48 -22.43
N TYR A 189 24.12 3.66 -23.70
CA TYR A 189 23.59 4.94 -24.19
C TYR A 189 22.27 5.30 -23.52
N MET A 190 21.36 4.35 -23.38
CA MET A 190 20.07 4.54 -22.66
C MET A 190 20.29 5.04 -21.23
N MET A 191 21.23 4.43 -20.50
CA MET A 191 21.57 4.86 -19.14
C MET A 191 22.15 6.27 -19.10
N ARG A 192 23.01 6.63 -20.04
CA ARG A 192 23.58 7.99 -20.13
C ARG A 192 22.52 9.04 -20.43
N ILE A 193 21.62 8.76 -21.38
CA ILE A 193 20.52 9.66 -21.72
C ILE A 193 19.57 9.84 -20.54
N ALA A 194 19.30 8.77 -19.78
CA ALA A 194 18.42 8.83 -18.62
C ALA A 194 19.02 9.62 -17.43
N GLN A 195 20.33 9.90 -17.44
CA GLN A 195 21.03 10.70 -16.43
C GLN A 195 21.09 12.20 -16.75
N THR A 196 20.78 12.59 -17.99
CA THR A 196 20.76 14.00 -18.44
C THR A 196 19.43 14.65 -18.14
#